data_d04042f8d2af80895efca06be039cd40
#
_entry.id   d04042f8d2af80895efca06be039cd40
#
_cell.length_a   1.000
_cell.length_b   1.000
_cell.length_c   1.000
_cell.angle_alpha   90.00
_cell.angle_beta   90.00
_cell.angle_gamma   90.00
#
_symmetry.space_group_name_H-M   'P 1'
#
loop_
_entity.id
_entity.type
_entity.pdbx_description
1 polymer ?
#
loop_
_entity_poly.entity_id
_entity_poly.type
_entity_poly.pdbx_seq_one_letter_code
_entity_poly.pdbx_strand_id
1 'polypeptide(L)'
;DYYQKLEARYPYGRYSQQAQVETAYSYFKEGEPQQAIAVCDRFLRQYPEHPLSPYALYIKGIATLDEDEGWMSYLTRQDLSKRDAQAARDAFDIFKELVLRFPNSRYARDARERMHELVEAQAKYEINTAKYYYVRDAYIAAINRAENVLLNFQTSPQAEEALIIMRDSYNKLGMDDKAADIQRILDANKNRGSYDTYLRAQEFEAAKATAAPKDGAAVK
;
A
#
# COMPACT_ATOMS: atom_id res chain seq x y z
N ASP A 1 22.65 21.33 -0.35
CA ASP A 1 23.68 22.27 0.14
C ASP A 1 23.17 23.49 0.91
N TYR A 2 22.21 24.27 0.41
CA TYR A 2 21.74 25.49 1.10
C TYR A 2 20.94 25.17 2.37
N TYR A 3 20.08 24.18 2.36
CA TYR A 3 19.28 23.77 3.53
C TYR A 3 20.15 23.20 4.64
N GLN A 4 21.17 22.40 4.32
CA GLN A 4 22.14 21.88 5.28
C GLN A 4 22.97 23.00 5.93
N LYS A 5 23.40 23.99 5.15
CA LYS A 5 24.11 25.19 5.68
C LYS A 5 23.21 26.01 6.60
N LEU A 6 21.91 26.12 6.28
CA LEU A 6 20.93 26.81 7.10
C LEU A 6 20.72 26.09 8.44
N GLU A 7 20.54 24.76 8.40
CA GLU A 7 20.42 23.91 9.59
C GLU A 7 21.66 24.00 10.48
N ALA A 8 22.86 23.90 9.90
CA ALA A 8 24.12 23.98 10.64
C ALA A 8 24.35 25.34 11.30
N ARG A 9 23.90 26.42 10.64
CA ARG A 9 24.11 27.80 11.15
C ARG A 9 23.06 28.22 12.17
N TYR A 10 21.80 27.68 12.04
CA TYR A 10 20.65 28.05 12.88
C TYR A 10 19.88 26.81 13.33
N PRO A 11 20.47 25.89 14.13
CA PRO A 11 19.88 24.60 14.47
C PRO A 11 18.56 24.73 15.26
N TYR A 12 18.35 25.83 15.96
CA TYR A 12 17.13 26.14 16.72
C TYR A 12 16.29 27.23 16.06
N GLY A 13 16.59 27.59 14.82
CA GLY A 13 15.89 28.63 14.08
C GLY A 13 14.50 28.17 13.64
N ARG A 14 13.58 29.13 13.48
CA ARG A 14 12.18 28.93 13.03
C ARG A 14 12.07 28.11 11.74
N TYR A 15 13.08 28.17 10.88
CA TYR A 15 13.08 27.51 9.58
C TYR A 15 13.92 26.22 9.56
N SER A 16 14.53 25.84 10.69
CA SER A 16 15.39 24.65 10.74
C SER A 16 14.61 23.36 10.46
N GLN A 17 13.41 23.23 11.06
CA GLN A 17 12.56 22.06 10.84
C GLN A 17 12.08 21.96 9.39
N GLN A 18 11.73 23.08 8.77
CA GLN A 18 11.38 23.11 7.36
C GLN A 18 12.57 22.74 6.48
N ALA A 19 13.75 23.30 6.78
CA ALA A 19 14.98 23.02 6.04
C ALA A 19 15.36 21.53 6.08
N GLN A 20 15.14 20.85 7.23
CA GLN A 20 15.37 19.40 7.32
C GLN A 20 14.46 18.61 6.36
N VAL A 21 13.17 18.89 6.33
CA VAL A 21 12.25 18.17 5.46
C VAL A 21 12.50 18.50 3.98
N GLU A 22 12.84 19.76 3.65
CA GLU A 22 13.20 20.13 2.28
C GLU A 22 14.55 19.52 1.85
N THR A 23 15.48 19.27 2.79
CA THR A 23 16.70 18.49 2.52
C THR A 23 16.35 17.05 2.14
N ALA A 24 15.41 16.41 2.84
CA ALA A 24 14.95 15.07 2.47
C ALA A 24 14.34 15.04 1.06
N TYR A 25 13.50 16.03 0.74
CA TYR A 25 12.94 16.15 -0.60
C TYR A 25 14.00 16.38 -1.68
N SER A 26 15.03 17.19 -1.39
CA SER A 26 16.15 17.41 -2.32
C SER A 26 16.91 16.12 -2.61
N TYR A 27 17.25 15.33 -1.58
CA TYR A 27 17.88 14.03 -1.78
C TYR A 27 17.02 13.07 -2.61
N PHE A 28 15.71 13.02 -2.32
CA PHE A 28 14.80 12.23 -3.13
C PHE A 28 14.82 12.64 -4.62
N LYS A 29 14.84 13.96 -4.90
CA LYS A 29 14.91 14.49 -6.29
C LYS A 29 16.25 14.28 -6.97
N GLU A 30 17.32 14.17 -6.20
CA GLU A 30 18.67 13.88 -6.69
C GLU A 30 18.91 12.37 -6.93
N GLY A 31 17.90 11.51 -6.66
CA GLY A 31 18.01 10.05 -6.80
C GLY A 31 18.81 9.40 -5.67
N GLU A 32 18.78 10.01 -4.48
CA GLU A 32 19.47 9.56 -3.28
C GLU A 32 18.46 9.11 -2.20
N PRO A 33 17.63 8.07 -2.46
CA PRO A 33 16.51 7.71 -1.61
C PRO A 33 16.94 7.32 -0.18
N GLN A 34 18.07 6.65 -0.01
CA GLN A 34 18.61 6.28 1.30
C GLN A 34 18.89 7.50 2.18
N GLN A 35 19.46 8.56 1.60
CA GLN A 35 19.72 9.79 2.33
C GLN A 35 18.43 10.52 2.67
N ALA A 36 17.46 10.53 1.75
CA ALA A 36 16.11 11.06 2.00
C ALA A 36 15.43 10.36 3.17
N ILE A 37 15.44 9.02 3.20
CA ILE A 37 14.87 8.21 4.30
C ILE A 37 15.58 8.53 5.63
N ALA A 38 16.90 8.57 5.65
CA ALA A 38 17.66 8.85 6.87
C ALA A 38 17.36 10.24 7.47
N VAL A 39 17.18 11.26 6.61
CA VAL A 39 16.78 12.61 7.04
C VAL A 39 15.34 12.63 7.55
N CYS A 40 14.42 11.95 6.87
CA CYS A 40 13.03 11.81 7.33
C CYS A 40 12.98 11.12 8.70
N ASP A 41 13.70 10.02 8.89
CA ASP A 41 13.75 9.29 10.15
C ASP A 41 14.29 10.14 11.30
N ARG A 42 15.35 10.93 11.05
CA ARG A 42 15.88 11.87 12.03
C ARG A 42 14.81 12.92 12.40
N PHE A 43 14.15 13.49 11.43
CA PHE A 43 13.09 14.48 11.65
C PHE A 43 11.92 13.90 12.47
N LEU A 44 11.41 12.73 12.08
CA LEU A 44 10.27 12.09 12.74
C LEU A 44 10.57 11.65 14.17
N ARG A 45 11.83 11.28 14.47
CA ARG A 45 12.27 10.99 15.85
C ARG A 45 12.34 12.24 16.71
N GLN A 46 12.77 13.37 16.16
CA GLN A 46 12.89 14.64 16.89
C GLN A 46 11.54 15.35 17.04
N TYR A 47 10.70 15.25 16.04
CA TYR A 47 9.45 16.03 15.93
C TYR A 47 8.27 15.16 15.49
N PRO A 48 7.85 14.16 16.28
CA PRO A 48 6.85 13.19 15.85
C PRO A 48 5.46 13.81 15.53
N GLU A 49 5.07 14.85 16.25
CA GLU A 49 3.76 15.52 16.11
C GLU A 49 3.84 16.90 15.43
N HIS A 50 4.93 17.18 14.73
CA HIS A 50 5.12 18.46 14.05
C HIS A 50 4.17 18.57 12.83
N PRO A 51 3.68 19.76 12.46
CA PRO A 51 2.85 19.96 11.26
C PRO A 51 3.46 19.47 9.95
N LEU A 52 4.80 19.33 9.88
CA LEU A 52 5.51 18.76 8.72
C LEU A 52 5.72 17.24 8.81
N SER A 53 5.35 16.58 9.92
CA SER A 53 5.52 15.12 10.06
C SER A 53 4.76 14.31 9.02
N PRO A 54 3.52 14.69 8.60
CA PRO A 54 2.87 14.02 7.48
C PRO A 54 3.64 14.16 6.16
N TYR A 55 4.28 15.30 5.93
CA TYR A 55 5.12 15.50 4.74
C TYR A 55 6.39 14.64 4.79
N ALA A 56 7.06 14.57 5.94
CA ALA A 56 8.23 13.72 6.12
C ALA A 56 7.90 12.23 5.95
N LEU A 57 6.76 11.74 6.50
CA LEU A 57 6.28 10.37 6.28
C LEU A 57 5.98 10.10 4.80
N TYR A 58 5.38 11.07 4.12
CA TYR A 58 5.08 10.94 2.70
C TYR A 58 6.35 10.82 1.86
N ILE A 59 7.34 11.72 2.07
CA ILE A 59 8.66 11.64 1.38
C ILE A 59 9.33 10.31 1.69
N LYS A 60 9.32 9.87 2.95
CA LYS A 60 9.89 8.58 3.35
C LYS A 60 9.24 7.43 2.58
N GLY A 61 7.91 7.39 2.49
CA GLY A 61 7.17 6.34 1.78
C GLY A 61 7.51 6.28 0.28
N ILE A 62 7.53 7.43 -0.40
CA ILE A 62 7.90 7.48 -1.83
C ILE A 62 9.38 7.16 -2.06
N ALA A 63 10.29 7.59 -1.18
CA ALA A 63 11.71 7.27 -1.28
C ALA A 63 11.97 5.76 -1.06
N THR A 64 11.22 5.11 -0.15
CA THR A 64 11.31 3.66 0.05
C THR A 64 10.91 2.87 -1.20
N LEU A 65 9.94 3.36 -1.98
CA LEU A 65 9.56 2.75 -3.26
C LEU A 65 10.59 3.00 -4.37
N ASP A 66 11.29 4.12 -4.33
CA ASP A 66 12.23 4.54 -5.38
C ASP A 66 13.64 3.95 -5.20
N GLU A 67 13.86 3.23 -4.09
CA GLU A 67 15.15 2.63 -3.72
C GLU A 67 15.65 1.60 -4.76
N ASP A 68 14.74 1.03 -5.57
CA ASP A 68 15.03 -0.03 -6.54
C ASP A 68 14.63 0.32 -8.00
N GLU A 69 14.83 1.55 -8.48
CA GLU A 69 14.55 1.96 -9.88
C GLU A 69 13.11 2.37 -10.21
N GLY A 70 12.47 3.15 -9.34
CA GLY A 70 11.21 3.84 -9.65
C GLY A 70 9.96 2.95 -9.56
N TRP A 71 9.01 3.36 -8.75
CA TRP A 71 7.73 2.68 -8.50
C TRP A 71 6.95 2.31 -9.77
N MET A 72 7.16 3.01 -10.90
CA MET A 72 6.58 2.67 -12.21
C MET A 72 7.11 1.34 -12.75
N SER A 73 8.36 0.98 -12.45
CA SER A 73 8.92 -0.32 -12.85
C SER A 73 8.34 -1.46 -12.03
N TYR A 74 7.97 -1.21 -10.76
CA TYR A 74 7.30 -2.14 -9.90
C TYR A 74 5.94 -2.61 -10.47
N LEU A 75 5.15 -1.68 -11.04
CA LEU A 75 3.84 -2.01 -11.65
C LEU A 75 3.94 -2.74 -12.98
N THR A 76 5.07 -2.61 -13.68
CA THR A 76 5.26 -3.17 -15.04
C THR A 76 6.12 -4.43 -15.09
N ARG A 77 6.93 -4.73 -14.06
CA ARG A 77 7.78 -5.92 -14.01
C ARG A 77 6.98 -7.19 -13.69
N GLN A 78 7.17 -8.22 -14.51
CA GLN A 78 6.62 -9.56 -14.26
C GLN A 78 7.38 -10.34 -13.19
N ASP A 79 8.62 -9.95 -12.89
CA ASP A 79 9.48 -10.57 -11.87
C ASP A 79 9.80 -9.57 -10.76
N LEU A 80 9.02 -9.60 -9.69
CA LEU A 80 9.36 -8.91 -8.44
C LEU A 80 10.49 -9.68 -7.75
N SER A 81 11.63 -9.04 -7.55
CA SER A 81 12.67 -9.58 -6.69
C SER A 81 12.17 -9.63 -5.23
N LYS A 82 12.78 -10.45 -4.39
CA LYS A 82 12.43 -10.49 -2.95
C LYS A 82 12.63 -9.13 -2.27
N ARG A 83 13.55 -8.34 -2.78
CA ARG A 83 13.88 -6.99 -2.30
C ARG A 83 12.76 -6.01 -2.62
N ASP A 84 12.25 -6.03 -3.87
CA ASP A 84 11.15 -5.16 -4.30
C ASP A 84 9.86 -5.44 -3.48
N ALA A 85 9.60 -6.71 -3.16
CA ALA A 85 8.47 -7.10 -2.33
C ALA A 85 8.62 -6.63 -0.86
N GLN A 86 9.84 -6.47 -0.35
CA GLN A 86 10.07 -5.92 0.99
C GLN A 86 9.91 -4.40 0.98
N ALA A 87 10.51 -3.69 0.03
CA ALA A 87 10.36 -2.24 -0.14
C ALA A 87 8.88 -1.83 -0.27
N ALA A 88 8.09 -2.61 -1.01
CA ALA A 88 6.66 -2.39 -1.14
C ALA A 88 5.90 -2.54 0.21
N ARG A 89 6.26 -3.54 1.01
CA ARG A 89 5.67 -3.71 2.37
C ARG A 89 6.07 -2.58 3.30
N ASP A 90 7.34 -2.20 3.31
CA ASP A 90 7.85 -1.13 4.15
C ASP A 90 7.21 0.22 3.78
N ALA A 91 7.07 0.51 2.50
CA ALA A 91 6.36 1.69 2.02
C ALA A 91 4.86 1.68 2.40
N PHE A 92 4.20 0.53 2.27
CA PHE A 92 2.82 0.36 2.71
C PHE A 92 2.66 0.69 4.20
N ASP A 93 3.54 0.18 5.05
CA ASP A 93 3.49 0.44 6.50
C ASP A 93 3.75 1.92 6.83
N ILE A 94 4.66 2.58 6.09
CA ILE A 94 4.89 4.02 6.23
C ILE A 94 3.65 4.84 5.83
N PHE A 95 3.03 4.54 4.69
CA PHE A 95 1.79 5.22 4.28
C PHE A 95 0.63 4.94 5.22
N LYS A 96 0.53 3.72 5.75
CA LYS A 96 -0.46 3.36 6.77
C LYS A 96 -0.26 4.17 8.05
N GLU A 97 0.98 4.33 8.52
CA GLU A 97 1.29 5.20 9.66
C GLU A 97 0.84 6.65 9.39
N LEU A 98 1.14 7.19 8.20
CA LEU A 98 0.71 8.53 7.81
C LEU A 98 -0.80 8.69 7.89
N VAL A 99 -1.55 7.75 7.30
CA VAL A 99 -3.03 7.79 7.24
C VAL A 99 -3.64 7.66 8.63
N LEU A 100 -3.09 6.81 9.49
CA LEU A 100 -3.61 6.58 10.85
C LEU A 100 -3.32 7.77 11.78
N ARG A 101 -2.12 8.32 11.74
CA ARG A 101 -1.71 9.43 12.62
C ARG A 101 -2.21 10.78 12.14
N PHE A 102 -2.27 10.99 10.83
CA PHE A 102 -2.60 12.27 10.21
C PHE A 102 -3.71 12.14 9.15
N PRO A 103 -4.91 11.65 9.49
CA PRO A 103 -5.97 11.32 8.54
C PRO A 103 -6.47 12.52 7.73
N ASN A 104 -6.35 13.73 8.28
CA ASN A 104 -6.79 15.00 7.68
C ASN A 104 -5.66 15.73 6.93
N SER A 105 -4.48 15.14 6.84
CA SER A 105 -3.37 15.72 6.09
C SER A 105 -3.66 15.70 4.58
N ARG A 106 -3.17 16.71 3.87
CA ARG A 106 -3.27 16.77 2.40
C ARG A 106 -2.62 15.55 1.71
N TYR A 107 -1.68 14.89 2.38
CA TYR A 107 -0.98 13.72 1.87
C TYR A 107 -1.73 12.39 2.13
N ALA A 108 -2.70 12.38 3.06
CA ALA A 108 -3.38 11.16 3.46
C ALA A 108 -4.22 10.53 2.33
N ARG A 109 -4.77 11.35 1.42
CA ARG A 109 -5.53 10.84 0.27
C ARG A 109 -4.61 10.10 -0.70
N ASP A 110 -3.53 10.75 -1.14
CA ASP A 110 -2.56 10.13 -2.06
C ASP A 110 -1.88 8.89 -1.42
N ALA A 111 -1.59 8.94 -0.12
CA ALA A 111 -1.06 7.78 0.60
C ALA A 111 -2.01 6.58 0.57
N ARG A 112 -3.34 6.78 0.70
CA ARG A 112 -4.33 5.68 0.56
C ARG A 112 -4.36 5.12 -0.86
N GLU A 113 -4.33 5.99 -1.88
CA GLU A 113 -4.29 5.58 -3.28
C GLU A 113 -3.05 4.71 -3.53
N ARG A 114 -1.87 5.12 -3.06
CA ARG A 114 -0.63 4.33 -3.16
C ARG A 114 -0.68 3.01 -2.40
N MET A 115 -1.23 3.00 -1.20
CA MET A 115 -1.44 1.75 -0.46
C MET A 115 -2.32 0.77 -1.25
N HIS A 116 -3.36 1.26 -1.90
CA HIS A 116 -4.23 0.43 -2.75
C HIS A 116 -3.45 -0.13 -3.95
N GLU A 117 -2.71 0.71 -4.67
CA GLU A 117 -1.88 0.29 -5.80
C GLU A 117 -0.85 -0.78 -5.40
N LEU A 118 -0.21 -0.64 -4.23
CA LEU A 118 0.74 -1.62 -3.70
C LEU A 118 0.08 -2.97 -3.41
N VAL A 119 -1.10 -2.96 -2.80
CA VAL A 119 -1.87 -4.17 -2.53
C VAL A 119 -2.28 -4.87 -3.82
N GLU A 120 -2.80 -4.12 -4.80
CA GLU A 120 -3.19 -4.68 -6.10
C GLU A 120 -2.01 -5.27 -6.87
N ALA A 121 -0.87 -4.59 -6.87
CA ALA A 121 0.33 -5.07 -7.55
C ALA A 121 0.83 -6.38 -6.92
N GLN A 122 0.83 -6.50 -5.58
CA GLN A 122 1.20 -7.74 -4.90
C GLN A 122 0.22 -8.88 -5.18
N ALA A 123 -1.08 -8.61 -5.14
CA ALA A 123 -2.11 -9.61 -5.47
C ALA A 123 -1.95 -10.10 -6.92
N LYS A 124 -1.72 -9.20 -7.86
CA LYS A 124 -1.48 -9.52 -9.27
C LYS A 124 -0.22 -10.37 -9.47
N TYR A 125 0.85 -10.09 -8.74
CA TYR A 125 2.06 -10.91 -8.77
C TYR A 125 1.80 -12.35 -8.30
N GLU A 126 1.09 -12.52 -7.18
CA GLU A 126 0.74 -13.85 -6.66
C GLU A 126 -0.13 -14.63 -7.65
N ILE A 127 -1.11 -13.98 -8.30
CA ILE A 127 -1.94 -14.61 -9.34
C ILE A 127 -1.12 -15.01 -10.57
N ASN A 128 -0.23 -14.15 -11.05
CA ASN A 128 0.63 -14.49 -12.17
C ASN A 128 1.54 -15.68 -11.84
N THR A 129 2.04 -15.74 -10.62
CA THR A 129 2.84 -16.86 -10.11
C THR A 129 2.00 -18.14 -10.00
N ALA A 130 0.75 -18.04 -9.54
CA ALA A 130 -0.18 -19.17 -9.49
C ALA A 130 -0.48 -19.72 -10.89
N LYS A 131 -0.75 -18.85 -11.87
CA LYS A 131 -0.91 -19.22 -13.29
C LYS A 131 0.31 -19.91 -13.85
N TYR A 132 1.49 -19.40 -13.55
CA TYR A 132 2.76 -20.01 -13.98
C TYR A 132 2.90 -21.45 -13.48
N TYR A 133 2.55 -21.72 -12.22
CA TYR A 133 2.57 -23.08 -11.68
C TYR A 133 1.45 -23.95 -12.26
N TYR A 134 0.25 -23.40 -12.44
CA TYR A 134 -0.89 -24.11 -13.02
C TYR A 134 -0.57 -24.66 -14.41
N VAL A 135 -0.01 -23.83 -15.30
CA VAL A 135 0.36 -24.23 -16.68
C VAL A 135 1.45 -25.31 -16.71
N ARG A 136 2.21 -25.47 -15.61
CA ARG A 136 3.26 -26.49 -15.46
C ARG A 136 2.80 -27.72 -14.68
N ASP A 137 1.50 -27.91 -14.53
CA ASP A 137 0.89 -29.04 -13.79
C ASP A 137 1.30 -29.09 -12.30
N ALA A 138 1.91 -28.04 -11.78
CA ALA A 138 2.27 -27.89 -10.36
C ALA A 138 1.08 -27.37 -9.54
N TYR A 139 -0.05 -28.10 -9.57
CA TYR A 139 -1.34 -27.66 -9.05
C TYR A 139 -1.32 -27.32 -7.55
N ILE A 140 -0.57 -28.07 -6.73
CA ILE A 140 -0.42 -27.75 -5.29
C ILE A 140 0.26 -26.39 -5.10
N ALA A 141 1.30 -26.08 -5.87
CA ALA A 141 1.97 -24.79 -5.79
C ALA A 141 1.06 -23.66 -6.30
N ALA A 142 0.25 -23.90 -7.34
CA ALA A 142 -0.74 -22.95 -7.82
C ALA A 142 -1.79 -22.64 -6.75
N ILE A 143 -2.33 -23.67 -6.07
CA ILE A 143 -3.27 -23.53 -4.96
C ILE A 143 -2.67 -22.68 -3.84
N ASN A 144 -1.44 -22.98 -3.39
CA ASN A 144 -0.80 -22.23 -2.30
C ASN A 144 -0.61 -20.75 -2.63
N ARG A 145 -0.29 -20.42 -3.90
CA ARG A 145 -0.18 -19.02 -4.33
C ARG A 145 -1.54 -18.32 -4.43
N ALA A 146 -2.55 -18.99 -4.95
CA ALA A 146 -3.91 -18.47 -5.00
C ALA A 146 -4.50 -18.29 -3.59
N GLU A 147 -4.26 -19.24 -2.68
CA GLU A 147 -4.66 -19.13 -1.27
C GLU A 147 -4.02 -17.93 -0.57
N ASN A 148 -2.74 -17.62 -0.87
CA ASN A 148 -2.08 -16.43 -0.35
C ASN A 148 -2.81 -15.12 -0.73
N VAL A 149 -3.40 -15.06 -1.95
CA VAL A 149 -4.23 -13.93 -2.35
C VAL A 149 -5.49 -13.83 -1.49
N LEU A 150 -6.15 -14.95 -1.22
CA LEU A 150 -7.37 -14.96 -0.41
C LEU A 150 -7.12 -14.66 1.06
N LEU A 151 -5.93 -14.97 1.58
CA LEU A 151 -5.58 -14.70 2.98
C LEU A 151 -5.15 -13.24 3.19
N ASN A 152 -4.35 -12.68 2.28
CA ASN A 152 -3.70 -11.39 2.49
C ASN A 152 -4.30 -10.25 1.65
N PHE A 153 -5.04 -10.55 0.57
CA PHE A 153 -5.55 -9.58 -0.39
C PHE A 153 -7.03 -9.80 -0.72
N GLN A 154 -7.85 -10.12 0.29
CA GLN A 154 -9.27 -10.50 0.14
C GLN A 154 -10.10 -9.47 -0.60
N THR A 155 -9.74 -8.20 -0.49
CA THR A 155 -10.45 -7.07 -1.09
C THR A 155 -9.95 -6.72 -2.49
N SER A 156 -8.95 -7.43 -2.99
CA SER A 156 -8.40 -7.23 -4.33
C SER A 156 -9.30 -7.86 -5.40
N PRO A 157 -9.41 -7.25 -6.60
CA PRO A 157 -10.10 -7.85 -7.75
C PRO A 157 -9.59 -9.23 -8.13
N GLN A 158 -8.32 -9.54 -7.79
CA GLN A 158 -7.66 -10.81 -8.05
C GLN A 158 -8.19 -11.98 -7.18
N ALA A 159 -8.98 -11.71 -6.15
CA ALA A 159 -9.53 -12.75 -5.28
C ALA A 159 -10.46 -13.73 -6.02
N GLU A 160 -11.27 -13.25 -6.98
CA GLU A 160 -12.11 -14.11 -7.82
C GLU A 160 -11.27 -15.03 -8.70
N GLU A 161 -10.22 -14.49 -9.32
CA GLU A 161 -9.31 -15.28 -10.17
C GLU A 161 -8.53 -16.33 -9.35
N ALA A 162 -8.15 -15.99 -8.10
CA ALA A 162 -7.55 -16.94 -7.16
C ALA A 162 -8.47 -18.14 -6.91
N LEU A 163 -9.76 -17.90 -6.64
CA LEU A 163 -10.75 -18.96 -6.46
C LEU A 163 -10.88 -19.83 -7.72
N ILE A 164 -10.89 -19.24 -8.91
CA ILE A 164 -10.96 -19.98 -10.18
C ILE A 164 -9.74 -20.90 -10.32
N ILE A 165 -8.53 -20.39 -10.11
CA ILE A 165 -7.29 -21.18 -10.18
C ILE A 165 -7.32 -22.33 -9.16
N MET A 166 -7.78 -22.08 -7.93
CA MET A 166 -7.89 -23.12 -6.90
C MET A 166 -8.87 -24.21 -7.30
N ARG A 167 -10.09 -23.83 -7.74
CA ARG A 167 -11.09 -24.80 -8.21
C ARG A 167 -10.56 -25.69 -9.31
N ASP A 168 -9.97 -25.07 -10.34
CA ASP A 168 -9.47 -25.78 -11.51
C ASP A 168 -8.27 -26.68 -11.13
N SER A 169 -7.42 -26.25 -10.23
CA SER A 169 -6.32 -27.05 -9.69
C SER A 169 -6.82 -28.24 -8.87
N TYR A 170 -7.87 -28.08 -8.04
CA TYR A 170 -8.46 -29.18 -7.29
C TYR A 170 -9.12 -30.21 -8.24
N ASN A 171 -9.81 -29.77 -9.30
CA ASN A 171 -10.36 -30.64 -10.32
C ASN A 171 -9.25 -31.47 -11.01
N LYS A 172 -8.10 -30.85 -11.34
CA LYS A 172 -6.97 -31.55 -11.94
C LYS A 172 -6.32 -32.57 -11.00
N LEU A 173 -6.43 -32.37 -9.70
CA LEU A 173 -5.94 -33.30 -8.67
C LEU A 173 -6.95 -34.39 -8.29
N GLY A 174 -8.17 -34.40 -8.88
CA GLY A 174 -9.25 -35.33 -8.53
C GLY A 174 -9.84 -35.07 -7.13
N MET A 175 -9.73 -33.84 -6.63
CA MET A 175 -10.26 -33.41 -5.32
C MET A 175 -11.63 -32.71 -5.50
N ASP A 176 -12.60 -33.46 -6.02
CA ASP A 176 -13.89 -32.93 -6.45
C ASP A 176 -14.68 -32.25 -5.33
N ASP A 177 -14.59 -32.77 -4.10
CA ASP A 177 -15.23 -32.15 -2.92
C ASP A 177 -14.72 -30.71 -2.67
N LYS A 178 -13.39 -30.53 -2.71
CA LYS A 178 -12.77 -29.22 -2.55
C LYS A 178 -13.10 -28.27 -3.70
N ALA A 179 -13.09 -28.79 -4.93
CA ALA A 179 -13.48 -28.00 -6.10
C ALA A 179 -14.95 -27.51 -5.99
N ALA A 180 -15.85 -28.37 -5.51
CA ALA A 180 -17.24 -28.03 -5.27
C ALA A 180 -17.40 -26.96 -4.17
N ASP A 181 -16.58 -27.02 -3.10
CA ASP A 181 -16.56 -26.01 -2.05
C ASP A 181 -16.16 -24.63 -2.60
N ILE A 182 -15.09 -24.57 -3.40
CA ILE A 182 -14.67 -23.32 -4.05
C ILE A 182 -15.75 -22.83 -5.03
N GLN A 183 -16.38 -23.72 -5.79
CA GLN A 183 -17.48 -23.33 -6.69
C GLN A 183 -18.65 -22.70 -5.92
N ARG A 184 -19.00 -23.23 -4.76
CA ARG A 184 -20.06 -22.63 -3.90
C ARG A 184 -19.69 -21.22 -3.45
N ILE A 185 -18.41 -20.98 -3.13
CA ILE A 185 -17.92 -19.64 -2.76
C ILE A 185 -18.03 -18.69 -3.95
N LEU A 186 -17.60 -19.12 -5.14
CA LEU A 186 -17.72 -18.33 -6.37
C LEU A 186 -19.19 -17.97 -6.66
N ASP A 187 -20.09 -18.94 -6.55
CA ASP A 187 -21.54 -18.74 -6.81
C ASP A 187 -22.17 -17.77 -5.79
N ALA A 188 -21.76 -17.85 -4.53
CA ALA A 188 -22.23 -16.95 -3.47
C ALA A 188 -21.74 -15.50 -3.67
N ASN A 189 -20.63 -15.30 -4.37
CA ASN A 189 -20.05 -13.98 -4.60
C ASN A 189 -20.45 -13.35 -5.95
N LYS A 190 -21.03 -14.10 -6.88
CA LYS A 190 -21.44 -13.61 -8.23
C LYS A 190 -22.27 -12.32 -8.22
N ASN A 191 -23.02 -12.06 -7.15
CA ASN A 191 -23.94 -10.91 -7.05
C ASN A 191 -23.44 -9.81 -6.12
N ARG A 192 -22.20 -9.90 -5.60
CA ARG A 192 -21.66 -8.91 -4.63
C ARG A 192 -21.06 -7.65 -5.25
N GLY A 193 -21.04 -7.55 -6.58
CA GLY A 193 -20.41 -6.45 -7.30
C GLY A 193 -18.90 -6.53 -7.30
N SER A 194 -18.26 -5.77 -8.19
CA SER A 194 -16.80 -5.69 -8.20
C SER A 194 -16.32 -4.95 -6.94
N TYR A 195 -15.10 -5.23 -6.53
CA TYR A 195 -14.39 -4.56 -5.42
C TYR A 195 -14.46 -3.02 -5.49
N ASP A 196 -14.45 -2.45 -6.69
CA ASP A 196 -14.64 -1.02 -6.95
C ASP A 196 -15.97 -0.47 -6.38
N THR A 197 -17.04 -1.27 -6.46
CA THR A 197 -18.35 -0.90 -5.91
C THR A 197 -18.34 -0.94 -4.38
N TYR A 198 -17.61 -1.88 -3.78
CA TYR A 198 -17.47 -2.00 -2.34
C TYR A 198 -16.63 -0.86 -1.73
N LEU A 199 -15.51 -0.49 -2.37
CA LEU A 199 -14.70 0.65 -1.95
C LEU A 199 -15.46 1.97 -2.04
N ARG A 200 -16.15 2.22 -3.15
CA ARG A 200 -16.98 3.41 -3.32
C ARG A 200 -18.09 3.47 -2.27
N ALA A 201 -18.66 2.34 -1.90
CA ALA A 201 -19.64 2.26 -0.83
C ALA A 201 -19.03 2.60 0.55
N GLN A 202 -17.83 2.08 0.85
CA GLN A 202 -17.13 2.41 2.09
C GLN A 202 -16.68 3.87 2.15
N GLU A 203 -16.17 4.43 1.06
CA GLU A 203 -15.80 5.84 0.96
C GLU A 203 -17.01 6.75 1.12
N PHE A 204 -18.15 6.37 0.54
CA PHE A 204 -19.41 7.08 0.68
C PHE A 204 -19.92 7.07 2.12
N GLU A 205 -19.88 5.93 2.81
CA GLU A 205 -20.27 5.82 4.22
C GLU A 205 -19.30 6.55 5.15
N ALA A 206 -18.00 6.50 4.88
CA ALA A 206 -17.00 7.25 5.63
C ALA A 206 -17.15 8.77 5.43
N ALA A 207 -17.43 9.23 4.21
CA ALA A 207 -17.70 10.62 3.90
C ALA A 207 -19.00 11.10 4.57
N LYS A 208 -20.02 10.24 4.63
CA LYS A 208 -21.30 10.53 5.30
C LYS A 208 -21.15 10.62 6.82
N ALA A 209 -20.32 9.76 7.41
CA ALA A 209 -20.00 9.80 8.84
C ALA A 209 -19.22 11.06 9.25
N THR A 210 -18.37 11.59 8.35
CA THR A 210 -17.62 12.84 8.57
C THR A 210 -18.44 14.09 8.26
N ALA A 211 -19.49 13.99 7.44
CA ALA A 211 -20.39 15.09 7.07
C ALA A 211 -21.59 15.26 8.02
N ALA A 212 -21.77 14.35 8.98
CA ALA A 212 -22.83 14.53 10.00
C ALA A 212 -22.57 15.80 10.83
N PRO A 213 -23.53 16.74 10.91
CA PRO A 213 -23.33 17.97 11.66
C PRO A 213 -23.13 17.62 13.14
N LYS A 214 -22.12 18.23 13.76
CA LYS A 214 -21.97 18.23 15.22
C LYS A 214 -23.03 19.15 15.85
N ASP A 215 -24.28 18.76 15.73
CA ASP A 215 -25.37 19.42 16.46
C ASP A 215 -25.33 18.90 17.88
N GLY A 216 -24.90 19.74 18.79
CA GLY A 216 -24.96 19.46 20.22
C GLY A 216 -24.13 20.36 21.13
N ALA A 217 -23.89 21.62 20.76
CA ALA A 217 -23.52 22.62 21.76
C ALA A 217 -24.76 23.48 22.04
N ALA A 218 -25.63 22.95 22.90
CA ALA A 218 -26.74 23.71 23.44
C ALA A 218 -26.24 24.93 24.21
N VAL A 219 -26.74 26.08 23.81
CA VAL A 219 -26.84 27.31 24.59
C VAL A 219 -27.39 27.01 26.00
N LYS A 220 -26.62 27.37 27.00
CA LYS A 220 -27.12 27.93 28.28
C LYS A 220 -26.10 28.89 28.83
#